data_8d1ff2b373b8f5824c7827556683ced4
#
_entry.id   8d1ff2b373b8f5824c7827556683ced4
#
_cell.length_a   1.000
_cell.length_b   1.000
_cell.length_c   1.000
_cell.angle_alpha   90.00
_cell.angle_beta   90.00
_cell.angle_gamma   90.00
#
_symmetry.space_group_name_H-M   'P 1'
#
loop_
_entity.id
_entity.type
_entity.pdbx_description
1 polymer ?
#
loop_
_entity_poly.entity_id
_entity_poly.type
_entity_poly.pdbx_seq_one_letter_code
_entity_poly.pdbx_strand_id
1 'polypeptide(L)'
;MKRLFLFLAVAVLALAGQAQLLWKVSGNGLVRPSFIMGTYHFAPASMMEQIPGMQIALSSCDVVVGEITKESLMNQQEQMAMAQAMMAPADSTLDKLFAPEDYALVEEVFNKYFGSMGIKFSQMNGLKPSAISMQMQAMQAMKYFPNLNANKLIDMAVQTRANEMGRPSMGLETVKEQIDLLFNTPLTEQAEGLLDACKKDDLFVVQSSALVDAYMAQDLSKIESIMTDPALGGDDAEAMDALIYDRNRRWAEKLVEMMPERAALVCVGAGHLPGEQGLLQLLRDRGYTVEPVQ
;
A
#
# COMPACT_ATOMS: atom_id res chain seq x y z
N MET A 1 20.71 -51.74 -35.61
CA MET A 1 20.92 -50.98 -34.37
C MET A 1 20.16 -49.65 -34.53
N LYS A 2 18.92 -49.62 -33.97
CA LYS A 2 18.06 -48.40 -33.97
C LYS A 2 18.34 -47.61 -32.71
N ARG A 3 18.93 -46.43 -32.85
CA ARG A 3 19.14 -45.49 -31.73
C ARG A 3 17.83 -44.78 -31.46
N LEU A 4 17.24 -45.10 -30.32
CA LEU A 4 16.06 -44.45 -29.77
C LEU A 4 16.54 -43.10 -29.13
N PHE A 5 16.23 -41.97 -29.75
CA PHE A 5 16.41 -40.64 -29.15
C PHE A 5 15.24 -40.39 -28.21
N LEU A 6 15.52 -40.43 -26.92
CA LEU A 6 14.60 -40.04 -25.87
C LEU A 6 14.58 -38.49 -25.83
N PHE A 7 13.57 -37.87 -26.42
CA PHE A 7 13.31 -36.44 -26.24
C PHE A 7 12.75 -36.24 -24.82
N LEU A 8 13.59 -35.72 -23.93
CA LEU A 8 13.17 -35.19 -22.66
C LEU A 8 12.41 -33.87 -22.94
N ALA A 9 11.11 -33.91 -22.99
CA ALA A 9 10.27 -32.72 -23.03
C ALA A 9 10.37 -32.06 -21.67
N VAL A 10 11.22 -31.08 -21.55
CA VAL A 10 11.17 -30.11 -20.47
C VAL A 10 9.87 -29.33 -20.68
N ALA A 11 8.83 -29.70 -19.98
CA ALA A 11 7.65 -28.88 -19.85
C ALA A 11 8.06 -27.59 -19.13
N VAL A 12 8.34 -26.55 -19.90
CA VAL A 12 8.30 -25.18 -19.40
C VAL A 12 6.84 -24.96 -19.04
N LEU A 13 6.51 -25.18 -17.78
CA LEU A 13 5.29 -24.64 -17.20
C LEU A 13 5.44 -23.12 -17.37
N ALA A 14 4.82 -22.58 -18.43
CA ALA A 14 4.53 -21.18 -18.53
C ALA A 14 3.81 -20.84 -17.22
N LEU A 15 4.48 -20.12 -16.33
CA LEU A 15 3.88 -19.52 -15.17
C LEU A 15 2.77 -18.63 -15.72
N ALA A 16 1.55 -19.17 -15.75
CA ALA A 16 0.34 -18.37 -15.92
C ALA A 16 0.47 -17.22 -14.93
N GLY A 17 0.31 -15.99 -15.40
CA GLY A 17 0.52 -14.78 -14.64
C GLY A 17 0.01 -14.95 -13.22
N GLN A 18 0.87 -14.62 -12.26
CA GLN A 18 0.64 -14.95 -10.85
C GLN A 18 -0.38 -13.96 -10.28
N ALA A 19 -1.65 -14.22 -10.58
CA ALA A 19 -2.77 -13.53 -9.97
C ALA A 19 -2.89 -14.02 -8.52
N GLN A 20 -2.07 -13.49 -7.60
CA GLN A 20 -2.09 -13.90 -6.20
C GLN A 20 -1.58 -12.78 -5.29
N LEU A 21 -2.40 -12.46 -4.29
CA LEU A 21 -2.03 -11.51 -3.25
C LEU A 21 -1.33 -12.15 -2.05
N LEU A 22 -1.42 -13.48 -1.89
CA LEU A 22 -0.84 -14.20 -0.76
C LEU A 22 0.33 -15.08 -1.21
N TRP A 23 1.47 -14.95 -0.54
CA TRP A 23 2.73 -15.60 -0.82
C TRP A 23 3.26 -16.32 0.41
N LYS A 24 3.80 -17.53 0.21
CA LYS A 24 4.45 -18.31 1.24
C LYS A 24 5.95 -18.10 1.16
N VAL A 25 6.57 -17.82 2.32
CA VAL A 25 8.01 -17.67 2.50
C VAL A 25 8.54 -18.85 3.28
N SER A 26 9.50 -19.59 2.73
CA SER A 26 10.07 -20.80 3.34
C SER A 26 11.56 -20.94 3.00
N GLY A 27 12.20 -22.00 3.45
CA GLY A 27 13.64 -22.20 3.23
C GLY A 27 14.51 -21.36 4.14
N ASN A 28 15.79 -21.19 3.81
CA ASN A 28 16.76 -20.39 4.53
C ASN A 28 16.77 -20.61 6.06
N GLY A 29 16.61 -21.86 6.52
CA GLY A 29 16.61 -22.22 7.94
C GLY A 29 15.30 -22.01 8.68
N LEU A 30 14.24 -21.54 8.05
CA LEU A 30 12.93 -21.41 8.70
C LEU A 30 12.35 -22.78 9.08
N VAL A 31 11.99 -22.94 10.35
CA VAL A 31 11.33 -24.15 10.85
C VAL A 31 9.88 -24.25 10.36
N ARG A 32 9.21 -23.11 10.26
CA ARG A 32 7.83 -22.97 9.76
C ARG A 32 7.77 -21.85 8.73
N PRO A 33 6.92 -21.98 7.70
CA PRO A 33 6.76 -20.92 6.72
C PRO A 33 6.14 -19.67 7.35
N SER A 34 6.52 -18.51 6.85
CA SER A 34 5.81 -17.24 6.97
C SER A 34 5.01 -16.97 5.71
N PHE A 35 4.15 -15.96 5.75
CA PHE A 35 3.32 -15.56 4.62
C PHE A 35 3.38 -14.05 4.44
N ILE A 36 3.23 -13.59 3.20
CA ILE A 36 3.13 -12.16 2.85
C ILE A 36 1.87 -11.96 2.04
N MET A 37 1.05 -11.02 2.45
CA MET A 37 -0.19 -10.64 1.79
C MET A 37 -0.13 -9.19 1.33
N GLY A 38 -0.45 -8.97 0.05
CA GLY A 38 -0.69 -7.64 -0.50
C GLY A 38 -2.08 -7.13 -0.12
N THR A 39 -2.15 -5.94 0.45
CA THR A 39 -3.40 -5.26 0.78
C THR A 39 -3.64 -4.06 -0.13
N TYR A 40 -4.86 -3.59 -0.15
CA TYR A 40 -5.22 -2.27 -0.66
C TYR A 40 -5.96 -1.55 0.45
N HIS A 41 -5.40 -0.44 0.93
CA HIS A 41 -5.86 0.23 2.16
C HIS A 41 -7.36 0.55 2.21
N PHE A 42 -7.98 0.71 1.04
CA PHE A 42 -9.43 0.95 0.94
C PHE A 42 -10.24 -0.31 0.63
N ALA A 43 -9.62 -1.48 0.54
CA ALA A 43 -10.35 -2.72 0.31
C ALA A 43 -11.13 -3.15 1.55
N PRO A 44 -12.38 -3.66 1.36
CA PRO A 44 -13.18 -4.13 2.47
C PRO A 44 -12.64 -5.44 3.05
N ALA A 45 -12.87 -5.65 4.35
CA ALA A 45 -12.49 -6.86 5.07
C ALA A 45 -12.95 -8.18 4.41
N SER A 46 -14.08 -8.15 3.68
CA SER A 46 -14.61 -9.31 2.95
C SER A 46 -13.68 -9.83 1.86
N MET A 47 -12.72 -9.03 1.41
CA MET A 47 -11.69 -9.49 0.47
C MET A 47 -10.81 -10.59 1.04
N MET A 48 -10.60 -10.63 2.38
CA MET A 48 -9.83 -11.71 3.03
C MET A 48 -10.36 -13.11 2.71
N GLU A 49 -11.68 -13.25 2.57
CA GLU A 49 -12.33 -14.54 2.29
C GLU A 49 -12.15 -14.97 0.84
N GLN A 50 -11.79 -14.03 -0.04
CA GLN A 50 -11.56 -14.27 -1.46
C GLN A 50 -10.09 -14.57 -1.80
N ILE A 51 -9.18 -14.42 -0.83
CA ILE A 51 -7.75 -14.70 -1.00
C ILE A 51 -7.50 -16.17 -0.68
N PRO A 52 -7.09 -17.00 -1.67
CA PRO A 52 -6.79 -18.41 -1.45
C PRO A 52 -5.76 -18.62 -0.34
N GLY A 53 -5.97 -19.58 0.54
CA GLY A 53 -5.04 -19.91 1.61
C GLY A 53 -4.99 -18.94 2.80
N MET A 54 -5.74 -17.84 2.79
CA MET A 54 -5.71 -16.83 3.85
C MET A 54 -6.01 -17.38 5.24
N GLN A 55 -6.98 -18.30 5.37
CA GLN A 55 -7.30 -18.94 6.64
C GLN A 55 -6.16 -19.83 7.16
N ILE A 56 -5.47 -20.52 6.24
CA ILE A 56 -4.27 -21.32 6.58
C ILE A 56 -3.15 -20.41 7.05
N ALA A 57 -2.88 -19.32 6.35
CA ALA A 57 -1.87 -18.34 6.72
C ALA A 57 -2.14 -17.78 8.13
N LEU A 58 -3.37 -17.29 8.39
CA LEU A 58 -3.77 -16.79 9.70
C LEU A 58 -3.64 -17.84 10.81
N SER A 59 -4.01 -19.10 10.54
CA SER A 59 -4.00 -20.14 11.57
C SER A 59 -2.60 -20.68 11.87
N SER A 60 -1.67 -20.61 10.92
CA SER A 60 -0.32 -21.15 11.04
C SER A 60 0.73 -20.15 11.55
N CYS A 61 0.43 -18.85 11.55
CA CYS A 61 1.35 -17.82 12.03
C CYS A 61 1.26 -17.58 13.54
N ASP A 62 2.35 -17.13 14.14
CA ASP A 62 2.44 -16.75 15.56
C ASP A 62 2.14 -15.27 15.77
N VAL A 63 2.36 -14.48 14.73
CA VAL A 63 2.25 -13.02 14.73
C VAL A 63 1.70 -12.52 13.40
N VAL A 64 0.89 -11.46 13.45
CA VAL A 64 0.54 -10.68 12.24
C VAL A 64 1.35 -9.40 12.25
N VAL A 65 1.92 -9.08 11.09
CA VAL A 65 2.79 -7.92 10.92
C VAL A 65 2.16 -7.01 9.87
N GLY A 66 1.77 -5.81 10.29
CA GLY A 66 1.28 -4.76 9.38
C GLY A 66 2.35 -3.71 9.14
N GLU A 67 2.08 -2.75 8.26
CA GLU A 67 2.92 -1.55 8.15
C GLU A 67 2.93 -0.82 9.50
N ILE A 68 1.75 -0.53 10.04
CA ILE A 68 1.52 -0.02 11.39
C ILE A 68 0.56 -0.96 12.11
N THR A 69 0.64 -1.01 13.45
CA THR A 69 -0.34 -1.77 14.22
C THR A 69 -1.68 -1.04 14.33
N LYS A 70 -2.76 -1.81 14.37
CA LYS A 70 -4.09 -1.28 14.69
C LYS A 70 -4.09 -0.55 16.03
N GLU A 71 -3.38 -1.06 17.02
CA GLU A 71 -3.26 -0.46 18.35
C GLU A 71 -2.66 0.95 18.28
N SER A 72 -1.56 1.11 17.52
CA SER A 72 -0.95 2.43 17.28
C SER A 72 -1.92 3.39 16.59
N LEU A 73 -2.61 2.94 15.53
CA LEU A 73 -3.59 3.76 14.82
C LEU A 73 -4.78 4.18 15.69
N MET A 74 -5.14 3.36 16.69
CA MET A 74 -6.23 3.66 17.64
C MET A 74 -5.74 4.42 18.88
N ASN A 75 -4.43 4.60 19.03
CA ASN A 75 -3.86 5.35 20.15
C ASN A 75 -4.15 6.85 20.02
N GLN A 76 -4.73 7.45 21.04
CA GLN A 76 -5.13 8.87 21.02
C GLN A 76 -3.95 9.82 20.79
N GLN A 77 -2.78 9.52 21.37
CA GLN A 77 -1.58 10.35 21.20
C GLN A 77 -1.09 10.31 19.74
N GLU A 78 -1.07 9.12 19.12
CA GLU A 78 -0.67 8.95 17.71
C GLU A 78 -1.67 9.63 16.77
N GLN A 79 -2.97 9.53 17.04
CA GLN A 79 -3.99 10.24 16.27
C GLN A 79 -3.86 11.75 16.38
N MET A 80 -3.55 12.27 17.56
CA MET A 80 -3.28 13.71 17.75
C MET A 80 -2.01 14.14 17.02
N ALA A 81 -0.94 13.34 17.08
CA ALA A 81 0.30 13.63 16.36
C ALA A 81 0.07 13.65 14.84
N MET A 82 -0.69 12.68 14.30
CA MET A 82 -1.07 12.65 12.89
C MET A 82 -1.91 13.88 12.50
N ALA A 83 -2.93 14.24 13.29
CA ALA A 83 -3.76 15.41 13.03
C ALA A 83 -2.93 16.71 13.06
N GLN A 84 -2.00 16.83 14.00
CA GLN A 84 -1.09 17.98 14.08
C GLN A 84 -0.12 18.03 12.89
N ALA A 85 0.40 16.88 12.45
CA ALA A 85 1.31 16.78 11.31
C ALA A 85 0.66 17.20 9.98
N MET A 86 -0.66 17.03 9.86
CA MET A 86 -1.44 17.47 8.72
C MET A 86 -1.67 18.99 8.67
N MET A 87 -1.43 19.71 9.77
CA MET A 87 -1.64 21.17 9.84
C MET A 87 -0.46 21.92 9.24
N ALA A 88 -0.76 22.91 8.42
CA ALA A 88 0.23 23.86 7.91
C ALA A 88 0.52 24.95 8.96
N PRO A 89 1.74 25.55 8.97
CA PRO A 89 2.01 26.77 9.72
C PRO A 89 1.08 27.91 9.30
N ALA A 90 0.74 28.80 10.23
CA ALA A 90 -0.21 29.89 9.98
C ALA A 90 0.24 30.89 8.91
N ASP A 91 1.53 30.94 8.61
CA ASP A 91 2.13 31.77 7.56
C ASP A 91 2.23 31.05 6.19
N SER A 92 1.90 29.76 6.13
CA SER A 92 2.08 28.88 4.97
C SER A 92 0.79 28.09 4.65
N THR A 93 -0.35 28.78 4.75
CA THR A 93 -1.67 28.22 4.40
C THR A 93 -1.83 28.06 2.88
N LEU A 94 -2.77 27.23 2.41
CA LEU A 94 -2.94 26.94 0.99
C LEU A 94 -3.12 28.21 0.13
N ASP A 95 -3.88 29.18 0.62
CA ASP A 95 -4.08 30.47 -0.06
C ASP A 95 -2.82 31.35 -0.12
N LYS A 96 -1.77 31.00 0.62
CA LYS A 96 -0.47 31.67 0.59
C LYS A 96 0.58 30.87 -0.19
N LEU A 97 0.41 29.57 -0.28
CA LEU A 97 1.31 28.69 -1.03
C LEU A 97 1.03 28.72 -2.53
N PHE A 98 -0.21 28.89 -2.93
CA PHE A 98 -0.60 28.91 -4.34
C PHE A 98 -0.78 30.33 -4.87
N ALA A 99 -0.43 30.56 -6.15
CA ALA A 99 -0.90 31.70 -6.90
C ALA A 99 -2.45 31.65 -7.04
N PRO A 100 -3.14 32.80 -7.20
CA PRO A 100 -4.61 32.80 -7.26
C PRO A 100 -5.22 31.86 -8.29
N GLU A 101 -4.61 31.73 -9.47
CA GLU A 101 -5.03 30.83 -10.53
C GLU A 101 -4.85 29.35 -10.17
N ASP A 102 -3.72 28.98 -9.51
CA ASP A 102 -3.45 27.63 -9.07
C ASP A 102 -4.38 27.24 -7.91
N TYR A 103 -4.61 28.17 -6.98
CA TYR A 103 -5.58 27.97 -5.90
C TYR A 103 -6.98 27.69 -6.44
N ALA A 104 -7.42 28.45 -7.44
CA ALA A 104 -8.72 28.25 -8.07
C ALA A 104 -8.83 26.89 -8.77
N LEU A 105 -7.76 26.42 -9.44
CA LEU A 105 -7.72 25.09 -10.03
C LEU A 105 -7.82 23.98 -8.98
N VAL A 106 -7.03 24.06 -7.91
CA VAL A 106 -7.10 23.09 -6.81
C VAL A 106 -8.48 23.10 -6.16
N GLU A 107 -9.08 24.27 -5.93
CA GLU A 107 -10.46 24.40 -5.44
C GLU A 107 -11.48 23.74 -6.37
N GLU A 108 -11.37 23.94 -7.70
CA GLU A 108 -12.24 23.31 -8.68
C GLU A 108 -12.18 21.78 -8.58
N VAL A 109 -10.98 21.22 -8.57
CA VAL A 109 -10.79 19.76 -8.47
C VAL A 109 -11.24 19.24 -7.12
N PHE A 110 -10.90 19.91 -6.02
CA PHE A 110 -11.40 19.58 -4.69
C PHE A 110 -12.93 19.51 -4.64
N ASN A 111 -13.61 20.46 -5.25
CA ASN A 111 -15.07 20.51 -5.29
C ASN A 111 -15.70 19.34 -6.07
N LYS A 112 -15.00 18.72 -7.04
CA LYS A 112 -15.46 17.48 -7.68
C LYS A 112 -15.62 16.34 -6.66
N TYR A 113 -14.80 16.31 -5.62
CA TYR A 113 -14.79 15.27 -4.59
C TYR A 113 -15.65 15.60 -3.38
N PHE A 114 -15.63 16.84 -2.91
CA PHE A 114 -16.21 17.25 -1.63
C PHE A 114 -17.40 18.20 -1.74
N GLY A 115 -17.67 18.77 -2.93
CA GLY A 115 -18.70 19.78 -3.09
C GLY A 115 -20.10 19.31 -2.72
N SER A 116 -20.46 18.04 -3.00
CA SER A 116 -21.75 17.46 -2.61
C SER A 116 -21.92 17.30 -1.09
N MET A 117 -20.82 17.33 -0.33
CA MET A 117 -20.81 17.25 1.13
C MET A 117 -20.92 18.63 1.81
N GLY A 118 -20.95 19.71 1.02
CA GLY A 118 -21.02 21.09 1.50
C GLY A 118 -19.71 21.59 2.13
N ILE A 119 -18.59 20.88 1.94
CA ILE A 119 -17.27 21.27 2.42
C ILE A 119 -16.66 22.27 1.44
N LYS A 120 -16.28 23.46 1.93
CA LYS A 120 -15.63 24.49 1.13
C LYS A 120 -14.12 24.35 1.21
N PHE A 121 -13.43 24.49 0.08
CA PHE A 121 -11.96 24.41 0.02
C PHE A 121 -11.29 25.40 0.97
N SER A 122 -11.80 26.63 1.11
CA SER A 122 -11.28 27.64 2.03
C SER A 122 -11.25 27.20 3.52
N GLN A 123 -12.09 26.23 3.90
CA GLN A 123 -12.05 25.64 5.26
C GLN A 123 -10.85 24.73 5.46
N MET A 124 -10.21 24.29 4.36
CA MET A 124 -9.05 23.42 4.35
C MET A 124 -7.73 24.19 4.31
N ASN A 125 -7.75 25.54 4.22
CA ASN A 125 -6.55 26.38 4.09
C ASN A 125 -5.46 26.09 5.14
N GLY A 126 -5.84 25.69 6.33
CA GLY A 126 -4.91 25.34 7.41
C GLY A 126 -4.28 23.95 7.30
N LEU A 127 -4.60 23.16 6.28
CA LEU A 127 -4.00 21.86 6.04
C LEU A 127 -2.78 21.96 5.10
N LYS A 128 -1.84 21.04 5.26
CA LYS A 128 -0.74 20.85 4.32
C LYS A 128 -1.27 20.32 2.97
N PRO A 129 -0.61 20.63 1.85
CA PRO A 129 -1.02 20.13 0.54
C PRO A 129 -1.07 18.60 0.47
N SER A 130 -0.11 17.88 1.06
CA SER A 130 -0.13 16.40 1.13
C SER A 130 -1.38 15.86 1.85
N ALA A 131 -1.88 16.57 2.88
CA ALA A 131 -3.10 16.16 3.57
C ALA A 131 -4.34 16.30 2.67
N ILE A 132 -4.38 17.31 1.80
CA ILE A 132 -5.43 17.47 0.79
C ILE A 132 -5.35 16.34 -0.24
N SER A 133 -4.16 16.07 -0.77
CA SER A 133 -3.93 14.96 -1.71
C SER A 133 -4.41 13.63 -1.15
N MET A 134 -4.06 13.32 0.10
CA MET A 134 -4.48 12.08 0.77
C MET A 134 -6.01 12.00 0.93
N GLN A 135 -6.68 13.11 1.26
CA GLN A 135 -8.14 13.13 1.38
C GLN A 135 -8.82 12.95 0.01
N MET A 136 -8.29 13.56 -1.05
CA MET A 136 -8.81 13.38 -2.42
C MET A 136 -8.65 11.92 -2.88
N GLN A 137 -7.51 11.28 -2.60
CA GLN A 137 -7.30 9.84 -2.87
C GLN A 137 -8.30 8.96 -2.13
N ALA A 138 -8.56 9.25 -0.85
CA ALA A 138 -9.56 8.52 -0.06
C ALA A 138 -10.96 8.66 -0.66
N MET A 139 -11.36 9.87 -1.06
CA MET A 139 -12.65 10.11 -1.71
C MET A 139 -12.76 9.41 -3.07
N GLN A 140 -11.67 9.35 -3.82
CA GLN A 140 -11.62 8.60 -5.07
C GLN A 140 -11.82 7.10 -4.83
N ALA A 141 -11.12 6.52 -3.85
CA ALA A 141 -11.28 5.11 -3.49
C ALA A 141 -12.71 4.76 -3.04
N MET A 142 -13.38 5.66 -2.34
CA MET A 142 -14.78 5.46 -1.91
C MET A 142 -15.77 5.32 -3.08
N LYS A 143 -15.45 5.81 -4.28
CA LYS A 143 -16.29 5.59 -5.48
C LYS A 143 -16.32 4.11 -5.89
N TYR A 144 -15.21 3.39 -5.70
CA TYR A 144 -15.10 1.97 -6.04
C TYR A 144 -15.64 1.07 -4.92
N PHE A 145 -15.63 1.57 -3.69
CA PHE A 145 -16.10 0.85 -2.51
C PHE A 145 -17.14 1.67 -1.76
N PRO A 146 -18.36 1.85 -2.33
CA PRO A 146 -19.36 2.80 -1.80
C PRO A 146 -19.88 2.46 -0.39
N ASN A 147 -19.67 1.23 0.07
CA ASN A 147 -20.03 0.78 1.41
C ASN A 147 -18.81 0.69 2.34
N LEU A 148 -17.75 1.43 2.02
CA LEU A 148 -16.51 1.41 2.79
C LEU A 148 -16.79 1.84 4.23
N ASN A 149 -16.36 0.99 5.16
CA ASN A 149 -16.38 1.30 6.59
C ASN A 149 -14.92 1.32 7.07
N ALA A 150 -14.44 2.48 7.49
CA ALA A 150 -13.07 2.67 7.94
C ALA A 150 -12.63 1.66 9.02
N ASN A 151 -13.57 1.17 9.84
CA ASN A 151 -13.30 0.14 10.84
C ASN A 151 -13.27 -1.29 10.28
N LYS A 152 -13.56 -1.46 8.99
CA LYS A 152 -13.62 -2.76 8.30
C LYS A 152 -12.75 -2.77 7.05
N LEU A 153 -11.65 -2.04 7.07
CA LEU A 153 -10.60 -2.12 6.04
C LEU A 153 -9.80 -3.39 6.22
N ILE A 154 -9.29 -3.93 5.14
CA ILE A 154 -8.61 -5.24 5.13
C ILE A 154 -7.41 -5.26 6.09
N ASP A 155 -6.58 -4.22 6.13
CA ASP A 155 -5.41 -4.13 7.00
C ASP A 155 -5.79 -4.23 8.49
N MET A 156 -6.86 -3.55 8.88
CA MET A 156 -7.38 -3.56 10.24
C MET A 156 -8.09 -4.87 10.58
N ALA A 157 -8.77 -5.46 9.60
CA ALA A 157 -9.53 -6.69 9.78
C ALA A 157 -8.62 -7.90 10.00
N VAL A 158 -7.50 -7.98 9.26
CA VAL A 158 -6.50 -9.06 9.45
C VAL A 158 -5.94 -9.02 10.86
N GLN A 159 -5.50 -7.86 11.34
CA GLN A 159 -4.98 -7.69 12.69
C GLN A 159 -6.05 -7.98 13.75
N THR A 160 -7.29 -7.53 13.53
CA THR A 160 -8.40 -7.82 14.45
C THR A 160 -8.63 -9.33 14.55
N ARG A 161 -8.68 -10.03 13.41
CA ARG A 161 -8.88 -11.47 13.38
C ARG A 161 -7.75 -12.24 14.04
N ALA A 162 -6.50 -11.81 13.85
CA ALA A 162 -5.35 -12.38 14.52
C ALA A 162 -5.43 -12.21 16.05
N ASN A 163 -5.79 -11.02 16.52
CA ASN A 163 -5.93 -10.74 17.95
C ASN A 163 -7.06 -11.58 18.59
N GLU A 164 -8.19 -11.80 17.89
CA GLU A 164 -9.25 -12.70 18.32
C GLU A 164 -8.77 -14.16 18.47
N MET A 165 -7.75 -14.55 17.69
CA MET A 165 -7.10 -15.85 17.78
C MET A 165 -5.95 -15.90 18.81
N GLY A 166 -5.77 -14.84 19.61
CA GLY A 166 -4.70 -14.72 20.60
C GLY A 166 -3.31 -14.48 20.01
N ARG A 167 -3.21 -14.00 18.76
CA ARG A 167 -1.96 -13.69 18.08
C ARG A 167 -1.67 -12.20 18.16
N PRO A 168 -0.46 -11.80 18.59
CA PRO A 168 -0.09 -10.39 18.66
C PRO A 168 0.03 -9.77 17.25
N SER A 169 -0.11 -8.44 17.19
CA SER A 169 0.23 -7.63 16.02
C SER A 169 1.56 -6.92 16.23
N MET A 170 2.33 -6.76 15.16
CA MET A 170 3.57 -5.98 15.11
C MET A 170 3.54 -5.02 13.91
N GLY A 171 4.24 -3.88 14.04
CA GLY A 171 4.41 -2.91 12.95
C GLY A 171 5.80 -3.03 12.32
N LEU A 172 5.88 -2.93 11.00
CA LEU A 172 7.13 -2.71 10.28
C LEU A 172 7.63 -1.28 10.46
N GLU A 173 6.72 -0.36 10.72
CA GLU A 173 6.98 1.07 10.92
C GLU A 173 6.19 1.59 12.13
N THR A 174 6.60 2.76 12.59
CA THR A 174 5.89 3.56 13.57
C THR A 174 5.01 4.59 12.88
N VAL A 175 4.00 5.10 13.59
CA VAL A 175 3.18 6.24 13.11
C VAL A 175 4.06 7.45 12.82
N LYS A 176 5.11 7.68 13.65
CA LYS A 176 6.05 8.77 13.41
C LYS A 176 6.80 8.63 12.07
N GLU A 177 7.28 7.44 11.73
CA GLU A 177 7.95 7.22 10.44
C GLU A 177 7.02 7.51 9.25
N GLN A 178 5.75 7.13 9.33
CA GLN A 178 4.77 7.47 8.29
C GLN A 178 4.42 8.98 8.27
N ILE A 179 4.33 9.64 9.42
CA ILE A 179 4.16 11.09 9.49
C ILE A 179 5.33 11.80 8.79
N ASP A 180 6.56 11.38 9.09
CA ASP A 180 7.76 11.97 8.50
C ASP A 180 7.77 11.78 6.97
N LEU A 181 7.38 10.59 6.50
CA LEU A 181 7.29 10.29 5.08
C LEU A 181 6.23 11.13 4.34
N LEU A 182 5.04 11.27 4.92
CA LEU A 182 3.88 11.86 4.23
C LEU A 182 3.81 13.39 4.35
N PHE A 183 4.36 13.98 5.43
CA PHE A 183 4.09 15.36 5.77
C PHE A 183 5.34 16.22 6.04
N ASN A 184 6.56 15.67 5.97
CA ASN A 184 7.77 16.43 6.31
C ASN A 184 8.59 16.90 5.10
N THR A 185 8.15 16.62 3.87
CA THR A 185 8.72 17.28 2.69
C THR A 185 8.42 18.79 2.71
N PRO A 186 9.23 19.63 2.05
CA PRO A 186 8.98 21.05 1.96
C PRO A 186 7.57 21.39 1.46
N LEU A 187 6.92 22.39 2.06
CA LEU A 187 5.53 22.75 1.71
C LEU A 187 5.39 23.19 0.25
N THR A 188 6.43 23.77 -0.33
CA THR A 188 6.48 24.11 -1.76
C THR A 188 6.42 22.88 -2.64
N GLU A 189 7.18 21.83 -2.34
CA GLU A 189 7.16 20.56 -3.05
C GLU A 189 5.79 19.88 -2.91
N GLN A 190 5.22 19.89 -1.68
CA GLN A 190 3.87 19.37 -1.47
C GLN A 190 2.81 20.13 -2.30
N ALA A 191 2.95 21.47 -2.39
CA ALA A 191 2.03 22.31 -3.17
C ALA A 191 2.17 22.04 -4.67
N GLU A 192 3.39 21.92 -5.18
CA GLU A 192 3.66 21.54 -6.57
C GLU A 192 3.07 20.16 -6.89
N GLY A 193 3.26 19.16 -6.02
CA GLY A 193 2.71 17.83 -6.18
C GLY A 193 1.18 17.81 -6.17
N LEU A 194 0.52 18.56 -5.26
CA LEU A 194 -0.93 18.69 -5.26
C LEU A 194 -1.45 19.36 -6.54
N LEU A 195 -0.78 20.43 -6.98
CA LEU A 195 -1.15 21.15 -8.20
C LEU A 195 -1.01 20.27 -9.45
N ASP A 196 0.10 19.51 -9.55
CA ASP A 196 0.31 18.58 -10.65
C ASP A 196 -0.74 17.47 -10.66
N ALA A 197 -1.06 16.90 -9.49
CA ALA A 197 -2.14 15.93 -9.35
C ALA A 197 -3.50 16.51 -9.79
N CYS A 198 -3.79 17.77 -9.46
CA CYS A 198 -5.01 18.41 -9.91
C CYS A 198 -5.02 18.66 -11.43
N LYS A 199 -3.90 19.05 -12.03
CA LYS A 199 -3.76 19.19 -13.48
C LYS A 199 -3.96 17.86 -14.23
N LYS A 200 -3.64 16.76 -13.57
CA LYS A 200 -3.73 15.38 -14.10
C LYS A 200 -4.90 14.58 -13.50
N ASP A 201 -5.93 15.25 -12.95
CA ASP A 201 -7.02 14.58 -12.22
C ASP A 201 -7.72 13.46 -13.01
N ASP A 202 -7.95 13.65 -14.30
CA ASP A 202 -8.55 12.62 -15.15
C ASP A 202 -7.63 11.38 -15.30
N LEU A 203 -6.31 11.58 -15.37
CA LEU A 203 -5.33 10.52 -15.43
C LEU A 203 -5.26 9.77 -14.10
N PHE A 204 -5.30 10.50 -12.99
CA PHE A 204 -5.35 9.91 -11.65
C PHE A 204 -6.61 9.04 -11.46
N VAL A 205 -7.76 9.46 -11.97
CA VAL A 205 -8.99 8.66 -11.96
C VAL A 205 -8.80 7.35 -12.74
N VAL A 206 -8.21 7.41 -13.93
CA VAL A 206 -7.93 6.23 -14.77
C VAL A 206 -6.96 5.27 -14.07
N GLN A 207 -5.86 5.79 -13.53
CA GLN A 207 -4.87 5.00 -12.80
C GLN A 207 -5.48 4.32 -11.57
N SER A 208 -6.24 5.06 -10.76
CA SER A 208 -6.88 4.54 -9.56
C SER A 208 -7.87 3.42 -9.89
N SER A 209 -8.67 3.57 -10.97
CA SER A 209 -9.57 2.52 -11.44
C SER A 209 -8.80 1.25 -11.84
N ALA A 210 -7.74 1.43 -12.65
CA ALA A 210 -6.93 0.32 -13.13
C ALA A 210 -6.25 -0.43 -11.97
N LEU A 211 -5.77 0.28 -10.93
CA LEU A 211 -5.19 -0.33 -9.74
C LEU A 211 -6.22 -1.12 -8.93
N VAL A 212 -7.44 -0.60 -8.76
CA VAL A 212 -8.53 -1.33 -8.10
C VAL A 212 -8.89 -2.60 -8.87
N ASP A 213 -9.04 -2.51 -10.19
CA ASP A 213 -9.36 -3.67 -11.04
C ASP A 213 -8.25 -4.72 -10.98
N ALA A 214 -6.97 -4.31 -11.01
CA ALA A 214 -5.83 -5.20 -10.90
C ALA A 214 -5.78 -5.87 -9.51
N TYR A 215 -6.06 -5.12 -8.44
CA TYR A 215 -6.12 -5.64 -7.08
C TYR A 215 -7.27 -6.66 -6.92
N MET A 216 -8.46 -6.34 -7.41
CA MET A 216 -9.61 -7.25 -7.38
C MET A 216 -9.37 -8.53 -8.19
N ALA A 217 -8.59 -8.44 -9.28
CA ALA A 217 -8.12 -9.58 -10.05
C ALA A 217 -6.95 -10.31 -9.39
N GLN A 218 -6.42 -9.81 -8.26
CA GLN A 218 -5.23 -10.29 -7.54
C GLN A 218 -3.96 -10.30 -8.41
N ASP A 219 -3.86 -9.41 -9.41
CA ASP A 219 -2.80 -9.39 -10.42
C ASP A 219 -1.68 -8.41 -10.03
N LEU A 220 -0.67 -8.91 -9.31
CA LEU A 220 0.50 -8.10 -8.89
C LEU A 220 1.32 -7.59 -10.08
N SER A 221 1.42 -8.35 -11.16
CA SER A 221 2.16 -7.92 -12.35
C SER A 221 1.47 -6.73 -13.01
N LYS A 222 0.14 -6.73 -13.01
CA LYS A 222 -0.63 -5.60 -13.51
C LYS A 222 -0.52 -4.39 -12.60
N ILE A 223 -0.53 -4.58 -11.27
CA ILE A 223 -0.31 -3.51 -10.28
C ILE A 223 1.06 -2.85 -10.54
N GLU A 224 2.15 -3.64 -10.65
CA GLU A 224 3.48 -3.14 -10.98
C GLU A 224 3.49 -2.34 -12.29
N SER A 225 2.93 -2.92 -13.34
CA SER A 225 2.86 -2.29 -14.66
C SER A 225 2.15 -0.92 -14.62
N ILE A 226 1.08 -0.78 -13.83
CA ILE A 226 0.34 0.49 -13.67
C ILE A 226 1.17 1.49 -12.86
N MET A 227 1.80 1.06 -11.78
CA MET A 227 2.60 1.93 -10.90
C MET A 227 3.86 2.48 -11.58
N THR A 228 4.39 1.77 -12.58
CA THR A 228 5.61 2.15 -13.30
C THR A 228 5.35 2.68 -14.71
N ASP A 229 4.10 2.82 -15.14
CA ASP A 229 3.75 3.31 -16.47
C ASP A 229 3.80 4.85 -16.52
N PRO A 230 4.74 5.45 -17.26
CA PRO A 230 4.83 6.91 -17.41
C PRO A 230 3.55 7.52 -17.99
N ALA A 231 2.81 6.78 -18.83
CA ALA A 231 1.54 7.25 -19.39
C ALA A 231 0.42 7.37 -18.33
N LEU A 232 0.61 6.74 -17.17
CA LEU A 232 -0.29 6.79 -16.02
C LEU A 232 0.30 7.59 -14.84
N GLY A 233 1.42 8.30 -15.04
CA GLY A 233 2.09 9.07 -13.98
C GLY A 233 3.05 8.25 -13.11
N GLY A 234 3.45 7.07 -13.57
CA GLY A 234 4.42 6.20 -12.89
C GLY A 234 5.89 6.50 -13.19
N ASP A 235 6.21 7.74 -13.55
CA ASP A 235 7.56 8.20 -13.90
C ASP A 235 8.30 8.93 -12.76
N ASP A 236 7.66 9.10 -11.62
CA ASP A 236 8.29 9.69 -10.44
C ASP A 236 9.15 8.65 -9.68
N ALA A 237 10.39 8.51 -10.10
CA ALA A 237 11.33 7.56 -9.51
C ALA A 237 11.68 7.93 -8.06
N GLU A 238 11.72 9.21 -7.71
CA GLU A 238 12.03 9.67 -6.34
C GLU A 238 10.89 9.34 -5.38
N ALA A 239 9.65 9.58 -5.80
CA ALA A 239 8.47 9.18 -5.02
C ALA A 239 8.40 7.65 -4.86
N MET A 240 8.68 6.87 -5.91
CA MET A 240 8.72 5.41 -5.83
C MET A 240 9.81 4.92 -4.88
N ASP A 241 11.00 5.54 -4.91
CA ASP A 241 12.08 5.20 -3.98
C ASP A 241 11.64 5.46 -2.53
N ALA A 242 11.15 6.65 -2.23
CA ALA A 242 10.75 7.02 -0.87
C ALA A 242 9.54 6.22 -0.35
N LEU A 243 8.48 6.10 -1.15
CA LEU A 243 7.22 5.50 -0.72
C LEU A 243 7.23 3.97 -0.73
N ILE A 244 8.04 3.35 -1.57
CA ILE A 244 8.02 1.90 -1.81
C ILE A 244 9.39 1.28 -1.52
N TYR A 245 10.45 1.62 -2.30
CA TYR A 245 11.65 0.82 -2.33
C TYR A 245 12.53 0.96 -1.09
N ASP A 246 12.69 2.17 -0.54
CA ASP A 246 13.40 2.39 0.72
C ASP A 246 12.73 1.68 1.90
N ARG A 247 11.41 1.68 1.93
CA ARG A 247 10.62 0.96 2.92
C ARG A 247 10.80 -0.55 2.77
N ASN A 248 10.71 -1.07 1.55
CA ASN A 248 10.93 -2.48 1.25
C ASN A 248 12.30 -2.97 1.73
N ARG A 249 13.37 -2.19 1.51
CA ARG A 249 14.73 -2.53 1.95
C ARG A 249 14.79 -2.68 3.48
N ARG A 250 14.26 -1.68 4.22
CA ARG A 250 14.21 -1.72 5.69
C ARG A 250 13.32 -2.85 6.22
N TRP A 251 12.17 -3.09 5.57
CA TRP A 251 11.26 -4.15 5.97
C TRP A 251 11.84 -5.53 5.73
N ALA A 252 12.51 -5.75 4.60
CA ALA A 252 13.17 -7.01 4.32
C ALA A 252 14.22 -7.36 5.41
N GLU A 253 14.98 -6.39 5.91
CA GLU A 253 15.91 -6.60 7.01
C GLU A 253 15.20 -7.03 8.30
N LYS A 254 14.17 -6.29 8.71
CA LYS A 254 13.36 -6.62 9.89
C LYS A 254 12.73 -8.02 9.78
N LEU A 255 12.25 -8.41 8.59
CA LEU A 255 11.64 -9.71 8.36
C LEU A 255 12.67 -10.84 8.43
N VAL A 256 13.88 -10.65 7.89
CA VAL A 256 14.98 -11.64 7.98
C VAL A 256 15.39 -11.91 9.43
N GLU A 257 15.40 -10.89 10.27
CA GLU A 257 15.69 -11.03 11.70
C GLU A 257 14.56 -11.74 12.47
N MET A 258 13.30 -11.49 12.10
CA MET A 258 12.14 -11.97 12.85
C MET A 258 11.69 -13.39 12.46
N MET A 259 11.67 -13.71 11.17
CA MET A 259 11.05 -14.96 10.68
C MET A 259 11.71 -16.25 11.20
N PRO A 260 13.01 -16.32 11.51
CA PRO A 260 13.59 -17.51 12.13
C PRO A 260 13.02 -17.85 13.51
N GLU A 261 12.60 -16.84 14.26
CA GLU A 261 12.09 -17.02 15.63
C GLU A 261 10.59 -17.30 15.67
N ARG A 262 9.83 -16.74 14.72
CA ARG A 262 8.36 -16.85 14.70
C ARG A 262 7.79 -16.79 13.29
N ALA A 263 6.86 -17.68 13.00
CA ALA A 263 6.12 -17.64 11.74
C ALA A 263 5.20 -16.39 11.71
N ALA A 264 5.32 -15.59 10.65
CA ALA A 264 4.60 -14.34 10.50
C ALA A 264 3.61 -14.38 9.32
N LEU A 265 2.49 -13.69 9.48
CA LEU A 265 1.68 -13.23 8.36
C LEU A 265 1.91 -11.72 8.21
N VAL A 266 2.64 -11.33 7.18
CA VAL A 266 2.98 -9.95 6.86
C VAL A 266 1.93 -9.38 5.92
N CYS A 267 1.33 -8.25 6.25
CA CYS A 267 0.29 -7.58 5.48
C CYS A 267 0.74 -6.16 5.16
N VAL A 268 1.04 -5.90 3.90
CA VAL A 268 1.53 -4.60 3.41
C VAL A 268 0.83 -4.25 2.10
N GLY A 269 0.83 -2.98 1.72
CA GLY A 269 0.25 -2.54 0.46
C GLY A 269 0.75 -3.38 -0.72
N ALA A 270 -0.16 -3.81 -1.61
CA ALA A 270 0.15 -4.71 -2.73
C ALA A 270 1.25 -4.17 -3.65
N GLY A 271 1.38 -2.84 -3.75
CA GLY A 271 2.45 -2.18 -4.50
C GLY A 271 3.86 -2.44 -3.97
N HIS A 272 4.00 -2.89 -2.71
CA HIS A 272 5.29 -3.25 -2.12
C HIS A 272 5.80 -4.62 -2.57
N LEU A 273 4.95 -5.46 -3.15
CA LEU A 273 5.28 -6.87 -3.40
C LEU A 273 6.06 -7.12 -4.69
N PRO A 274 5.62 -6.61 -5.88
CA PRO A 274 6.19 -6.98 -7.17
C PRO A 274 7.47 -6.21 -7.50
N GLY A 275 8.15 -6.66 -8.57
CA GLY A 275 9.33 -6.01 -9.16
C GLY A 275 10.65 -6.42 -8.53
N GLU A 276 11.74 -5.93 -9.14
CA GLU A 276 13.11 -6.23 -8.69
C GLU A 276 13.41 -5.66 -7.29
N GLN A 277 12.83 -4.53 -6.94
CA GLN A 277 12.91 -3.90 -5.61
C GLN A 277 11.68 -4.21 -4.75
N GLY A 278 10.80 -5.10 -5.21
CA GLY A 278 9.66 -5.60 -4.46
C GLY A 278 10.07 -6.51 -3.30
N LEU A 279 9.27 -6.53 -2.26
CA LEU A 279 9.56 -7.28 -1.03
C LEU A 279 9.73 -8.79 -1.31
N LEU A 280 8.98 -9.35 -2.28
CA LEU A 280 9.10 -10.75 -2.65
C LEU A 280 10.47 -11.06 -3.26
N GLN A 281 10.99 -10.19 -4.14
CA GLN A 281 12.30 -10.38 -4.75
C GLN A 281 13.41 -10.16 -3.72
N LEU A 282 13.30 -9.12 -2.89
CA LEU A 282 14.29 -8.85 -1.84
C LEU A 282 14.46 -10.02 -0.86
N LEU A 283 13.41 -10.79 -0.59
CA LEU A 283 13.50 -12.00 0.23
C LEU A 283 14.10 -13.18 -0.54
N ARG A 284 13.81 -13.34 -1.84
CA ARG A 284 14.47 -14.34 -2.69
C ARG A 284 15.97 -14.12 -2.75
N ASP A 285 16.42 -12.87 -2.89
CA ASP A 285 17.83 -12.48 -2.94
C ASP A 285 18.57 -12.79 -1.62
N ARG A 286 17.81 -12.88 -0.53
CA ARG A 286 18.31 -13.31 0.81
C ARG A 286 18.22 -14.82 1.05
N GLY A 287 17.91 -15.60 0.01
CA GLY A 287 17.92 -17.05 0.02
C GLY A 287 16.63 -17.73 0.47
N TYR A 288 15.53 -16.98 0.64
CA TYR A 288 14.24 -17.58 0.91
C TYR A 288 13.57 -18.11 -0.37
N THR A 289 12.80 -19.17 -0.23
CA THR A 289 11.86 -19.63 -1.27
C THR A 289 10.55 -18.87 -1.09
N VAL A 290 10.14 -18.11 -2.10
CA VAL A 290 8.93 -17.28 -2.07
C VAL A 290 8.01 -17.71 -3.22
N GLU A 291 6.89 -18.35 -2.87
CA GLU A 291 5.96 -19.01 -3.79
C GLU A 291 4.53 -18.47 -3.57
N PRO A 292 3.72 -18.33 -4.64
CA PRO A 292 2.32 -17.96 -4.46
C PRO A 292 1.56 -19.10 -3.74
N VAL A 293 0.57 -18.72 -2.92
CA VAL A 293 -0.33 -19.68 -2.28
C VAL A 293 -1.49 -19.98 -3.25
N GLN A 294 -1.70 -21.23 -3.58
CA GLN A 294 -2.76 -21.68 -4.51
C GLN A 294 -4.03 -22.10 -3.75
#